data_24a7c2b1f0bdbb33719df75a9cecd87d
#
_entry.id   24a7c2b1f0bdbb33719df75a9cecd87d
#
_cell.length_a   1.000
_cell.length_b   1.000
_cell.length_c   1.000
_cell.angle_alpha   90.00
_cell.angle_beta   90.00
_cell.angle_gamma   90.00
#
_symmetry.space_group_name_H-M   'P 1'
#
loop_
_entity.id
_entity.type
_entity.pdbx_description
1 polymer ?
#
loop_
_entity_poly.entity_id
_entity_poly.type
_entity_poly.pdbx_seq_one_letter_code
_entity_poly.pdbx_strand_id
1 'polypeptide(L)'
;MKLPDVNVLVYAADARSPWHARSAAVMRAAGRTPGGLGLAWLTLLGFLRITTRPGPLTQALPVGTALALVQTWLDAPGAVVLNPGPQHYGLLRDLLSQTGTAGNLSSDAHLAALAIEHGATLVTNDRDFSRFAGLSLQTLA
;
A
#
# COMPACT_ATOMS: atom_id res chain seq x y z
N MET A 1 -10.60 7.12 -3.49
CA MET A 1 -9.39 6.97 -2.65
C MET A 1 -8.56 5.82 -3.17
N LYS A 2 -7.27 6.04 -3.32
CA LYS A 2 -6.30 5.01 -3.69
C LYS A 2 -5.48 4.63 -2.47
N LEU A 3 -5.37 3.34 -2.19
CA LEU A 3 -4.52 2.79 -1.14
C LEU A 3 -3.38 2.03 -1.81
N PRO A 4 -2.16 2.56 -1.82
CA PRO A 4 -1.02 1.88 -2.44
C PRO A 4 -0.52 0.73 -1.57
N ASP A 5 -0.26 -0.41 -2.21
CA ASP A 5 0.48 -1.51 -1.62
C ASP A 5 1.96 -1.11 -1.42
N VAL A 6 2.67 -1.86 -0.59
CA VAL A 6 4.08 -1.59 -0.25
C VAL A 6 4.97 -1.49 -1.51
N ASN A 7 4.77 -2.36 -2.49
CA ASN A 7 5.58 -2.34 -3.70
C ASN A 7 5.37 -1.08 -4.53
N VAL A 8 4.17 -0.51 -4.53
CA VAL A 8 3.89 0.76 -5.21
C VAL A 8 4.71 1.89 -4.58
N LEU A 9 4.80 1.92 -3.24
CA LEU A 9 5.63 2.88 -2.53
C LEU A 9 7.11 2.70 -2.85
N VAL A 10 7.57 1.45 -2.90
CA VAL A 10 8.97 1.12 -3.25
C VAL A 10 9.27 1.57 -4.68
N TYR A 11 8.40 1.27 -5.65
CA TYR A 11 8.57 1.70 -7.04
C TYR A 11 8.58 3.24 -7.17
N ALA A 12 7.74 3.92 -6.40
CA ALA A 12 7.72 5.39 -6.40
C ALA A 12 9.04 6.01 -5.91
N ALA A 13 9.80 5.28 -5.09
CA ALA A 13 11.09 5.71 -4.56
C ALA A 13 12.29 5.24 -5.41
N ASP A 14 12.10 4.31 -6.34
CA ASP A 14 13.20 3.70 -7.12
C ASP A 14 13.09 4.08 -8.60
N ALA A 15 13.87 5.09 -9.00
CA ALA A 15 13.88 5.56 -10.39
C ALA A 15 14.34 4.50 -11.40
N ARG A 16 14.97 3.41 -10.95
CA ARG A 16 15.41 2.31 -11.81
C ARG A 16 14.30 1.29 -12.08
N SER A 17 13.22 1.33 -11.31
CA SER A 17 12.10 0.43 -11.51
C SER A 17 11.36 0.74 -12.82
N PRO A 18 10.98 -0.28 -13.61
CA PRO A 18 10.11 -0.06 -14.77
C PRO A 18 8.72 0.46 -14.38
N TRP A 19 8.35 0.34 -13.12
CA TRP A 19 7.07 0.82 -12.58
C TRP A 19 7.15 2.20 -11.92
N HIS A 20 8.34 2.81 -11.91
CA HIS A 20 8.56 4.08 -11.21
C HIS A 20 7.63 5.19 -11.70
N ALA A 21 7.60 5.44 -13.00
CA ALA A 21 6.83 6.55 -13.56
C ALA A 21 5.32 6.40 -13.25
N ARG A 22 4.79 5.19 -13.40
CA ARG A 22 3.37 4.91 -13.11
C ARG A 22 3.04 5.02 -11.64
N SER A 23 3.90 4.47 -10.77
CA SER A 23 3.72 4.58 -9.32
C SER A 23 3.78 6.04 -8.86
N ALA A 24 4.78 6.79 -9.31
CA ALA A 24 4.90 8.20 -8.99
C ALA A 24 3.69 9.01 -9.47
N ALA A 25 3.16 8.70 -10.66
CA ALA A 25 1.97 9.37 -11.19
C ALA A 25 0.73 9.09 -10.33
N VAL A 26 0.52 7.84 -9.93
CA VAL A 26 -0.60 7.46 -9.04
C VAL A 26 -0.49 8.20 -7.71
N MET A 27 0.70 8.20 -7.11
CA MET A 27 0.92 8.87 -5.81
C MET A 27 0.65 10.39 -5.92
N ARG A 28 1.14 11.04 -6.97
CA ARG A 28 0.91 12.49 -7.18
C ARG A 28 -0.55 12.81 -7.40
N ALA A 29 -1.23 12.08 -8.27
CA ALA A 29 -2.64 12.33 -8.56
C ALA A 29 -3.52 12.09 -7.34
N ALA A 30 -3.32 10.99 -6.63
CA ALA A 30 -4.06 10.67 -5.42
C ALA A 30 -3.79 11.69 -4.31
N GLY A 31 -2.53 12.10 -4.13
CA GLY A 31 -2.13 13.07 -3.11
C GLY A 31 -2.69 14.48 -3.31
N ARG A 32 -3.04 14.85 -4.54
CA ARG A 32 -3.65 16.15 -4.86
C ARG A 32 -5.18 16.15 -4.74
N THR A 33 -5.80 14.99 -4.76
CA THR A 33 -7.25 14.85 -4.70
C THR A 33 -7.68 14.81 -3.23
N PRO A 34 -8.61 15.66 -2.77
CA PRO A 34 -9.09 15.60 -1.38
C PRO A 34 -9.58 14.20 -1.02
N GLY A 35 -9.02 13.64 0.06
CA GLY A 35 -9.30 12.27 0.48
C GLY A 35 -8.89 11.20 -0.54
N GLY A 36 -7.98 11.54 -1.47
CA GLY A 36 -7.63 10.66 -2.59
C GLY A 36 -6.55 9.64 -2.30
N LEU A 37 -5.69 9.89 -1.30
CA LEU A 37 -4.56 9.02 -0.95
C LEU A 37 -4.76 8.41 0.44
N GLY A 38 -5.12 7.13 0.48
CA GLY A 38 -5.12 6.36 1.71
C GLY A 38 -3.73 5.80 2.00
N LEU A 39 -3.26 5.95 3.22
CA LEU A 39 -1.98 5.41 3.67
C LEU A 39 -2.21 4.50 4.87
N ALA A 40 -1.58 3.33 4.85
CA ALA A 40 -1.66 2.36 5.94
C ALA A 40 -0.28 2.22 6.60
N TRP A 41 -0.24 2.17 7.93
CA TRP A 41 1.03 1.99 8.64
C TRP A 41 1.71 0.68 8.28
N LEU A 42 0.95 -0.37 7.98
CA LEU A 42 1.52 -1.63 7.52
C LEU A 42 2.43 -1.42 6.29
N THR A 43 1.96 -0.67 5.30
CA THR A 43 2.73 -0.45 4.07
C THR A 43 3.82 0.61 4.25
N LEU A 44 3.60 1.62 5.07
CA LEU A 44 4.64 2.61 5.40
C LEU A 44 5.81 1.95 6.13
N LEU A 45 5.53 1.09 7.12
CA LEU A 45 6.57 0.34 7.83
C LEU A 45 7.26 -0.66 6.90
N GLY A 46 6.51 -1.34 6.05
CA GLY A 46 7.07 -2.23 5.03
C GLY A 46 8.00 -1.49 4.06
N PHE A 47 7.61 -0.31 3.61
CA PHE A 47 8.44 0.56 2.79
C PHE A 47 9.76 0.91 3.48
N LEU A 48 9.70 1.37 4.73
CA LEU A 48 10.91 1.70 5.49
C LEU A 48 11.82 0.49 5.65
N ARG A 49 11.26 -0.68 5.99
CA ARG A 49 12.02 -1.91 6.16
C ARG A 49 12.71 -2.35 4.86
N ILE A 50 11.96 -2.35 3.75
CA ILE A 50 12.47 -2.85 2.46
C ILE A 50 13.54 -1.92 1.90
N THR A 51 13.31 -0.60 1.93
CA THR A 51 14.19 0.36 1.27
C THR A 51 15.46 0.66 2.04
N THR A 52 15.48 0.49 3.35
CA THR A 52 16.66 0.76 4.18
C THR A 52 17.52 -0.47 4.45
N ARG A 53 17.03 -1.66 4.09
CA ARG A 53 17.78 -2.91 4.27
C ARG A 53 18.68 -3.17 3.07
N PRO A 54 19.98 -3.46 3.26
CA PRO A 54 20.86 -3.84 2.14
C PRO A 54 20.39 -5.14 1.53
N GLY A 55 20.38 -5.21 0.20
CA GLY A 55 20.08 -6.39 -0.57
C GLY A 55 21.15 -6.62 -1.65
N PRO A 56 21.25 -7.85 -2.19
CA PRO A 56 22.30 -8.17 -3.15
C PRO A 56 22.17 -7.41 -4.49
N LEU A 57 20.97 -6.95 -4.84
CA LEU A 57 20.70 -6.29 -6.12
C LEU A 57 20.21 -4.86 -5.96
N THR A 58 19.98 -4.37 -4.75
CA THR A 58 19.44 -3.05 -4.49
C THR A 58 20.31 -2.28 -3.52
N GLN A 59 20.49 -1.00 -3.81
CA GLN A 59 21.20 -0.09 -2.90
C GLN A 59 20.23 0.39 -1.84
N ALA A 60 20.58 0.19 -0.57
CA ALA A 60 19.77 0.67 0.54
C ALA A 60 19.72 2.21 0.57
N LEU A 61 18.54 2.76 0.85
CA LEU A 61 18.41 4.18 1.11
C LEU A 61 18.90 4.50 2.53
N PRO A 62 19.54 5.65 2.74
CA PRO A 62 19.70 6.16 4.10
C PRO A 62 18.33 6.30 4.78
N VAL A 63 18.25 6.01 6.06
CA VAL A 63 16.99 6.08 6.80
C VAL A 63 16.35 7.47 6.74
N GLY A 64 17.16 8.53 6.79
CA GLY A 64 16.66 9.90 6.67
C GLY A 64 15.98 10.17 5.34
N THR A 65 16.52 9.62 4.24
CA THR A 65 15.92 9.74 2.91
C THR A 65 14.58 9.01 2.84
N ALA A 66 14.52 7.79 3.36
CA ALA A 66 13.28 7.01 3.38
C ALA A 66 12.20 7.69 4.23
N LEU A 67 12.56 8.22 5.40
CA LEU A 67 11.65 8.96 6.27
C LEU A 67 11.15 10.26 5.61
N ALA A 68 12.01 10.95 4.87
CA ALA A 68 11.60 12.16 4.15
C ALA A 68 10.56 11.85 3.06
N LEU A 69 10.66 10.72 2.39
CA LEU A 69 9.64 10.26 1.43
C LEU A 69 8.31 9.97 2.13
N VAL A 70 8.34 9.26 3.25
CA VAL A 70 7.13 9.01 4.06
C VAL A 70 6.50 10.33 4.48
N GLN A 71 7.30 11.28 4.95
CA GLN A 71 6.81 12.60 5.36
C GLN A 71 6.12 13.31 4.18
N THR A 72 6.71 13.27 3.00
CA THR A 72 6.13 13.87 1.79
C THR A 72 4.74 13.29 1.49
N TRP A 73 4.58 11.97 1.61
CA TRP A 73 3.29 11.33 1.38
C TRP A 73 2.27 11.68 2.47
N LEU A 74 2.68 11.69 3.74
CA LEU A 74 1.81 12.06 4.86
C LEU A 74 1.36 13.52 4.77
N ASP A 75 2.21 14.40 4.24
CA ASP A 75 1.92 15.84 4.11
C ASP A 75 1.13 16.17 2.84
N ALA A 76 0.91 15.21 1.94
CA ALA A 76 0.13 15.47 0.74
C ALA A 76 -1.29 15.95 1.12
N PRO A 77 -1.84 16.97 0.43
CA PRO A 77 -3.15 17.54 0.78
C PRO A 77 -4.29 16.51 0.80
N GLY A 78 -4.21 15.50 -0.05
CA GLY A 78 -5.20 14.44 -0.14
C GLY A 78 -4.94 13.22 0.73
N ALA A 79 -3.89 13.22 1.54
CA ALA A 79 -3.51 12.06 2.34
C ALA A 79 -4.42 11.86 3.55
N VAL A 80 -4.82 10.61 3.77
CA VAL A 80 -5.57 10.16 4.93
C VAL A 80 -4.94 8.87 5.44
N VAL A 81 -4.58 8.82 6.71
CA VAL A 81 -4.11 7.59 7.33
C VAL A 81 -5.31 6.71 7.67
N LEU A 82 -5.32 5.49 7.13
CA LEU A 82 -6.41 4.54 7.32
C LEU A 82 -6.11 3.64 8.53
N ASN A 83 -7.03 3.63 9.47
CA ASN A 83 -6.96 2.77 10.66
C ASN A 83 -8.10 1.76 10.65
N PRO A 84 -7.91 0.57 11.26
CA PRO A 84 -9.00 -0.36 11.47
C PRO A 84 -10.17 0.29 12.21
N GLY A 85 -11.37 0.14 11.67
CA GLY A 85 -12.62 0.60 12.27
C GLY A 85 -13.42 -0.57 12.85
N PRO A 86 -14.68 -0.31 13.25
CA PRO A 86 -15.52 -1.34 13.89
C PRO A 86 -15.79 -2.57 13.04
N GLN A 87 -15.73 -2.44 11.71
CA GLN A 87 -16.01 -3.53 10.78
C GLN A 87 -14.76 -4.32 10.40
N HIS A 88 -13.57 -3.86 10.80
CA HIS A 88 -12.31 -4.42 10.30
C HIS A 88 -12.17 -5.90 10.62
N TYR A 89 -12.40 -6.30 11.87
CA TYR A 89 -12.24 -7.71 12.25
C TYR A 89 -13.19 -8.63 11.48
N GLY A 90 -14.44 -8.24 11.33
CA GLY A 90 -15.42 -9.02 10.57
C GLY A 90 -15.00 -9.20 9.10
N LEU A 91 -14.52 -8.14 8.48
CA LEU A 91 -13.99 -8.19 7.11
C LEU A 91 -12.77 -9.09 7.02
N LEU A 92 -11.80 -8.93 7.93
CA LEU A 92 -10.59 -9.74 7.98
C LEU A 92 -10.93 -11.23 8.15
N ARG A 93 -11.82 -11.54 9.09
CA ARG A 93 -12.29 -12.91 9.33
C ARG A 93 -12.89 -13.52 8.07
N ASP A 94 -13.76 -12.78 7.39
CA ASP A 94 -14.46 -13.29 6.20
C ASP A 94 -13.49 -13.52 5.05
N LEU A 95 -12.53 -12.61 4.84
CA LEU A 95 -11.52 -12.75 3.78
C LEU A 95 -10.61 -13.96 4.04
N LEU A 96 -10.13 -14.15 5.26
CA LEU A 96 -9.27 -15.29 5.61
C LEU A 96 -10.03 -16.60 5.60
N SER A 97 -11.31 -16.60 5.96
CA SER A 97 -12.16 -17.80 5.89
C SER A 97 -12.38 -18.25 4.45
N GLN A 98 -12.50 -17.30 3.51
CA GLN A 98 -12.65 -17.61 2.09
C GLN A 98 -11.39 -18.23 1.49
N THR A 99 -10.21 -17.78 1.92
CA THR A 99 -8.95 -18.34 1.44
C THR A 99 -8.55 -19.63 2.12
N GLY A 100 -9.18 -19.98 3.24
CA GLY A 100 -8.92 -21.21 3.99
C GLY A 100 -7.61 -21.25 4.76
N THR A 101 -6.83 -20.17 4.73
CA THR A 101 -5.57 -20.04 5.45
C THR A 101 -5.29 -18.58 5.77
N ALA A 102 -4.57 -18.33 6.85
CA ALA A 102 -4.02 -17.02 7.17
C ALA A 102 -2.56 -16.93 6.69
N GLY A 103 -1.64 -17.54 7.41
CA GLY A 103 -0.24 -17.63 7.03
C GLY A 103 0.31 -16.34 6.43
N ASN A 104 0.90 -16.44 5.25
CA ASN A 104 1.47 -15.32 4.51
C ASN A 104 0.41 -14.35 3.95
N LEU A 105 -0.88 -14.72 3.97
CA LEU A 105 -1.97 -13.86 3.52
C LEU A 105 -2.50 -12.94 4.62
N SER A 106 -2.04 -13.07 5.86
CA SER A 106 -2.57 -12.28 6.99
C SER A 106 -2.41 -10.78 6.77
N SER A 107 -1.24 -10.32 6.36
CA SER A 107 -0.97 -8.90 6.10
C SER A 107 -1.73 -8.39 4.88
N ASP A 108 -1.83 -9.21 3.83
CA ASP A 108 -2.57 -8.86 2.61
C ASP A 108 -4.07 -8.76 2.89
N ALA A 109 -4.61 -9.68 3.68
CA ALA A 109 -6.01 -9.64 4.09
C ALA A 109 -6.31 -8.42 4.97
N HIS A 110 -5.39 -8.05 5.86
CA HIS A 110 -5.49 -6.82 6.64
C HIS A 110 -5.59 -5.58 5.74
N LEU A 111 -4.71 -5.48 4.75
CA LEU A 111 -4.71 -4.37 3.81
C LEU A 111 -5.99 -4.35 2.97
N ALA A 112 -6.43 -5.51 2.49
CA ALA A 112 -7.70 -5.65 1.77
C ALA A 112 -8.89 -5.22 2.63
N ALA A 113 -8.93 -5.62 3.89
CA ALA A 113 -9.99 -5.24 4.82
C ALA A 113 -10.01 -3.71 5.05
N LEU A 114 -8.85 -3.07 5.18
CA LEU A 114 -8.76 -1.61 5.27
C LEU A 114 -9.34 -0.95 4.02
N ALA A 115 -8.98 -1.43 2.84
CA ALA A 115 -9.48 -0.89 1.58
C ALA A 115 -11.01 -1.01 1.50
N ILE A 116 -11.55 -2.17 1.82
CA ILE A 116 -13.00 -2.40 1.77
C ILE A 116 -13.73 -1.51 2.78
N GLU A 117 -13.25 -1.45 4.02
CA GLU A 117 -13.90 -0.67 5.07
C GLU A 117 -13.95 0.81 4.74
N HIS A 118 -12.88 1.34 4.15
CA HIS A 118 -12.78 2.77 3.81
C HIS A 118 -13.23 3.10 2.39
N GLY A 119 -13.73 2.13 1.63
CA GLY A 119 -14.17 2.36 0.25
C GLY A 119 -13.03 2.74 -0.69
N ALA A 120 -11.80 2.29 -0.40
CA ALA A 120 -10.62 2.60 -1.20
C ALA A 120 -10.38 1.53 -2.28
N THR A 121 -9.73 1.95 -3.37
CA THR A 121 -9.18 1.05 -4.37
C THR A 121 -7.74 0.73 -4.01
N LEU A 122 -7.41 -0.54 -3.84
CA LEU A 122 -6.04 -0.98 -3.60
C LEU A 122 -5.27 -0.93 -4.92
N VAL A 123 -4.14 -0.23 -4.93
CA VAL A 123 -3.24 -0.17 -6.07
C VAL A 123 -2.09 -1.16 -5.84
N THR A 124 -1.99 -2.18 -6.67
CA THR A 124 -1.00 -3.24 -6.52
C THR A 124 -0.78 -3.98 -7.84
N ASN A 125 0.42 -4.50 -8.05
CA ASN A 125 0.72 -5.46 -9.11
C ASN A 125 0.71 -6.91 -8.62
N ASP A 126 0.47 -7.14 -7.33
CA ASP A 126 0.42 -8.48 -6.76
C ASP A 126 -0.92 -9.14 -7.05
N ARG A 127 -0.89 -10.23 -7.84
CA ARG A 127 -2.08 -10.98 -8.24
C ARG A 127 -2.76 -11.70 -7.06
N ASP A 128 -2.05 -11.91 -5.96
CA ASP A 128 -2.61 -12.59 -4.79
C ASP A 128 -3.80 -11.82 -4.21
N PHE A 129 -3.86 -10.51 -4.37
CA PHE A 129 -4.99 -9.71 -3.93
C PHE A 129 -6.30 -10.01 -4.69
N SER A 130 -6.23 -10.59 -5.88
CA SER A 130 -7.44 -10.98 -6.63
C SER A 130 -8.24 -12.10 -5.96
N ARG A 131 -7.66 -12.77 -4.97
CA ARG A 131 -8.35 -13.79 -4.17
C ARG A 131 -9.40 -13.22 -3.23
N PHE A 132 -9.31 -11.93 -2.90
CA PHE A 132 -10.17 -11.30 -1.91
C PHE A 132 -11.44 -10.75 -2.55
N ALA A 133 -12.58 -11.38 -2.24
CA ALA A 133 -13.88 -10.94 -2.75
C ALA A 133 -14.26 -9.55 -2.20
N GLY A 134 -14.86 -8.72 -3.05
CA GLY A 134 -15.31 -7.38 -2.66
C GLY A 134 -14.23 -6.30 -2.67
N LEU A 135 -12.98 -6.66 -2.96
CA LEU A 135 -11.88 -5.72 -3.03
C LEU A 135 -11.84 -5.03 -4.41
N SER A 136 -11.80 -3.70 -4.40
CA SER A 136 -11.55 -2.91 -5.61
C SER A 136 -10.04 -2.83 -5.86
N LEU A 137 -9.59 -3.27 -7.03
CA LEU A 137 -8.18 -3.33 -7.40
C LEU A 137 -7.88 -2.46 -8.60
N GLN A 138 -6.69 -1.88 -8.59
CA GLN A 138 -6.07 -1.21 -9.74
C GLN A 138 -4.65 -1.70 -9.87
N THR A 139 -4.27 -2.17 -11.06
CA THR A 139 -2.87 -2.51 -11.36
C THR A 139 -2.14 -1.31 -11.93
N LEU A 140 -0.79 -1.38 -11.92
CA LEU A 140 0.07 -0.38 -12.58
C LEU A 140 0.25 -0.69 -14.08
N ALA A 141 -0.13 -1.88 -14.47
CA ALA A 141 0.00 -2.32 -15.85
C ALA A 141 -0.98 -1.61 -16.78
#